data_8284a70908c14ea15a3bbb731bfe02da
#
_entry.id   8284a70908c14ea15a3bbb731bfe02da
#
_cell.length_a   1.000
_cell.length_b   1.000
_cell.length_c   1.000
_cell.angle_alpha   90.00
_cell.angle_beta   90.00
_cell.angle_gamma   90.00
#
_symmetry.space_group_name_H-M   'P 1'
#
loop_
_entity.id
_entity.type
_entity.pdbx_description
1 polymer ?
#
loop_
_entity_poly.entity_id
_entity_poly.type
_entity_poly.pdbx_seq_one_letter_code
_entity_poly.pdbx_strand_id
1 'polypeptide(L)'
;GYTFAVTGGALPTGLTLSPAGALTGTPTATGPSNFDVTVTDGSSVGSGGPYTRMQSYSISVVSGGQTISFAALPNASLSASPLTLTATATSGLTVAFASTTTSVCTVSGTTLTLLQTGSCSITASQAGDTNWTAASDVSHSFTVTPANLVLATGSASGLIVGGSYSQANTASGGLTPYTYSLNAGAFVPGTTLGSDGTVSGSPTVAG
;
A
#
# COMPACT_ATOMS: atom_id res chain seq x y z
N GLY A 1 -7.78 -49.63 -31.23
CA GLY A 1 -7.19 -48.55 -30.46
C GLY A 1 -7.50 -48.73 -28.98
N TYR A 2 -6.87 -47.93 -28.12
CA TYR A 2 -7.15 -47.91 -26.68
C TYR A 2 -7.93 -46.66 -26.33
N THR A 3 -8.83 -46.75 -25.34
CA THR A 3 -9.53 -45.64 -24.75
C THR A 3 -9.28 -45.60 -23.24
N PHE A 4 -9.07 -44.41 -22.70
CA PHE A 4 -8.81 -44.16 -21.28
C PHE A 4 -9.98 -43.39 -20.67
N ALA A 5 -10.38 -43.80 -19.46
CA ALA A 5 -11.43 -43.12 -18.72
C ALA A 5 -11.13 -43.15 -17.21
N VAL A 6 -11.55 -42.10 -16.49
CA VAL A 6 -11.60 -42.10 -15.02
C VAL A 6 -12.82 -42.93 -14.62
N THR A 7 -12.59 -44.02 -13.85
CA THR A 7 -13.62 -44.98 -13.45
C THR A 7 -13.86 -45.04 -11.95
N GLY A 8 -12.98 -44.42 -11.13
CA GLY A 8 -13.12 -44.28 -9.69
C GLY A 8 -12.47 -43.00 -9.20
N GLY A 9 -12.99 -42.42 -8.11
CA GLY A 9 -12.49 -41.17 -7.55
C GLY A 9 -12.73 -39.95 -8.43
N ALA A 10 -11.86 -38.93 -8.29
CA ALA A 10 -11.94 -37.71 -9.09
C ALA A 10 -10.54 -37.13 -9.36
N LEU A 11 -10.37 -36.57 -10.54
CA LEU A 11 -9.20 -35.74 -10.86
C LEU A 11 -9.17 -34.48 -10.02
N PRO A 12 -7.98 -33.87 -9.81
CA PRO A 12 -7.90 -32.49 -9.30
C PRO A 12 -8.79 -31.56 -10.12
N THR A 13 -9.53 -30.67 -9.45
CA THR A 13 -10.40 -29.70 -10.12
C THR A 13 -9.59 -28.88 -11.15
N GLY A 14 -10.12 -28.75 -12.37
CA GLY A 14 -9.44 -28.08 -13.47
C GLY A 14 -8.59 -28.99 -14.37
N LEU A 15 -8.40 -30.26 -14.01
CA LEU A 15 -7.77 -31.25 -14.88
C LEU A 15 -8.80 -32.15 -15.60
N THR A 16 -8.46 -32.57 -16.80
CA THR A 16 -9.27 -33.50 -17.62
C THR A 16 -8.40 -34.60 -18.23
N LEU A 17 -8.93 -35.80 -18.28
CA LEU A 17 -8.31 -36.94 -19.00
C LEU A 17 -8.99 -37.11 -20.35
N SER A 18 -8.20 -37.04 -21.42
CA SER A 18 -8.72 -37.33 -22.76
C SER A 18 -8.87 -38.83 -22.99
N PRO A 19 -9.74 -39.26 -23.92
CA PRO A 19 -9.83 -40.69 -24.32
C PRO A 19 -8.52 -41.27 -24.88
N ALA A 20 -7.60 -40.43 -25.35
CA ALA A 20 -6.25 -40.86 -25.79
C ALA A 20 -5.25 -41.02 -24.63
N GLY A 21 -5.66 -40.75 -23.37
CA GLY A 21 -4.84 -40.92 -22.17
C GLY A 21 -4.02 -39.70 -21.79
N ALA A 22 -4.23 -38.52 -22.42
CA ALA A 22 -3.56 -37.29 -22.05
C ALA A 22 -4.31 -36.61 -20.89
N LEU A 23 -3.60 -36.33 -19.78
CA LEU A 23 -4.07 -35.52 -18.67
C LEU A 23 -3.66 -34.08 -18.91
N THR A 24 -4.64 -33.14 -19.00
CA THR A 24 -4.42 -31.72 -19.34
C THR A 24 -5.29 -30.79 -18.48
N GLY A 25 -4.93 -29.54 -18.45
CA GLY A 25 -5.65 -28.50 -17.71
C GLY A 25 -4.75 -27.78 -16.70
N THR A 26 -5.34 -26.87 -15.93
CA THR A 26 -4.69 -26.16 -14.82
C THR A 26 -5.47 -26.43 -13.54
N PRO A 27 -4.85 -26.96 -12.48
CA PRO A 27 -5.53 -27.16 -11.21
C PRO A 27 -6.02 -25.83 -10.64
N THR A 28 -7.22 -25.82 -10.08
CA THR A 28 -7.85 -24.63 -9.47
C THR A 28 -8.06 -24.76 -7.97
N ALA A 29 -7.73 -25.91 -7.37
CA ALA A 29 -7.79 -26.14 -5.93
C ALA A 29 -6.63 -27.02 -5.49
N THR A 30 -6.14 -26.77 -4.27
CA THR A 30 -5.08 -27.56 -3.62
C THR A 30 -5.66 -28.80 -2.95
N GLY A 31 -4.81 -29.78 -2.70
CA GLY A 31 -5.16 -31.00 -1.97
C GLY A 31 -4.83 -32.29 -2.73
N PRO A 32 -4.98 -33.43 -2.05
CA PRO A 32 -4.81 -34.73 -2.67
C PRO A 32 -6.05 -35.16 -3.48
N SER A 33 -5.83 -35.74 -4.62
CA SER A 33 -6.85 -36.40 -5.44
C SER A 33 -6.42 -37.83 -5.74
N ASN A 34 -7.28 -38.76 -5.40
CA ASN A 34 -7.08 -40.20 -5.73
C ASN A 34 -8.12 -40.60 -6.79
N PHE A 35 -7.67 -41.26 -7.85
CA PHE A 35 -8.56 -41.65 -8.92
C PHE A 35 -8.03 -42.90 -9.61
N ASP A 36 -8.95 -43.64 -10.22
CA ASP A 36 -8.66 -44.84 -11.00
C ASP A 36 -8.85 -44.55 -12.48
N VAL A 37 -7.88 -44.96 -13.28
CA VAL A 37 -7.96 -44.88 -14.74
C VAL A 37 -8.08 -46.31 -15.29
N THR A 38 -9.10 -46.52 -16.08
CA THR A 38 -9.27 -47.77 -16.82
C THR A 38 -8.95 -47.55 -18.29
N VAL A 39 -8.10 -48.38 -18.82
CA VAL A 39 -7.86 -48.50 -20.25
C VAL A 39 -8.70 -49.65 -20.80
N THR A 40 -9.33 -49.41 -21.94
CA THR A 40 -10.13 -50.40 -22.67
C THR A 40 -9.58 -50.50 -24.08
N ASP A 41 -9.40 -51.75 -24.57
CA ASP A 41 -8.98 -51.97 -25.93
C ASP A 41 -10.18 -51.93 -26.92
N GLY A 42 -9.89 -51.85 -28.22
CA GLY A 42 -10.91 -51.78 -29.27
C GLY A 42 -11.36 -53.16 -29.78
N SER A 43 -11.13 -54.26 -29.03
CA SER A 43 -11.58 -55.60 -29.46
C SER A 43 -13.10 -55.74 -29.25
N SER A 44 -13.72 -56.60 -30.08
CA SER A 44 -15.16 -56.87 -30.03
C SER A 44 -15.47 -58.06 -29.14
N VAL A 45 -16.72 -58.10 -28.64
CA VAL A 45 -17.24 -59.24 -27.85
C VAL A 45 -17.07 -60.61 -28.61
N GLY A 46 -17.19 -60.56 -29.93
CA GLY A 46 -16.97 -61.77 -30.76
C GLY A 46 -15.51 -62.25 -30.80
N SER A 47 -14.56 -61.41 -30.39
CA SER A 47 -13.13 -61.77 -30.25
C SER A 47 -12.72 -62.02 -28.79
N GLY A 48 -13.70 -62.14 -27.87
CA GLY A 48 -13.46 -62.32 -26.43
C GLY A 48 -13.19 -61.04 -25.61
N GLY A 49 -13.21 -59.86 -26.27
CA GLY A 49 -13.04 -58.55 -25.61
C GLY A 49 -14.35 -57.79 -25.42
N PRO A 50 -14.31 -56.47 -25.08
CA PRO A 50 -13.10 -55.66 -24.86
C PRO A 50 -12.36 -56.03 -23.58
N TYR A 51 -11.01 -55.99 -23.63
CA TYR A 51 -10.18 -56.17 -22.43
C TYR A 51 -9.96 -54.83 -21.75
N THR A 52 -9.99 -54.88 -20.42
CA THR A 52 -9.80 -53.68 -19.59
C THR A 52 -8.69 -53.87 -18.57
N ARG A 53 -7.99 -52.80 -18.23
CA ARG A 53 -7.04 -52.76 -17.12
C ARG A 53 -7.19 -51.45 -16.36
N MET A 54 -7.33 -51.53 -15.04
CA MET A 54 -7.41 -50.40 -14.14
C MET A 54 -6.06 -50.14 -13.44
N GLN A 55 -5.76 -48.88 -13.22
CA GLN A 55 -4.63 -48.42 -12.43
C GLN A 55 -5.06 -47.23 -11.57
N SER A 56 -4.73 -47.30 -10.25
CA SER A 56 -4.97 -46.22 -9.31
C SER A 56 -3.83 -45.20 -9.33
N TYR A 57 -4.18 -43.93 -9.23
CA TYR A 57 -3.26 -42.79 -9.21
C TYR A 57 -3.58 -41.87 -8.04
N SER A 58 -2.54 -41.17 -7.55
CA SER A 58 -2.67 -40.10 -6.59
C SER A 58 -1.90 -38.86 -7.07
N ILE A 59 -2.56 -37.72 -7.10
CA ILE A 59 -1.96 -36.42 -7.41
C ILE A 59 -2.22 -35.50 -6.24
N SER A 60 -1.18 -34.81 -5.74
CA SER A 60 -1.30 -33.77 -4.75
C SER A 60 -1.00 -32.41 -5.38
N VAL A 61 -1.98 -31.51 -5.36
CA VAL A 61 -1.82 -30.12 -5.79
C VAL A 61 -1.41 -29.31 -4.57
N VAL A 62 -0.29 -28.62 -4.64
CA VAL A 62 0.24 -27.76 -3.56
C VAL A 62 -0.02 -26.29 -3.84
N SER A 63 -0.05 -25.46 -2.79
CA SER A 63 -0.22 -24.01 -2.92
C SER A 63 0.92 -23.40 -3.73
N GLY A 64 0.60 -22.46 -4.60
CA GLY A 64 1.56 -21.69 -5.38
C GLY A 64 2.29 -20.66 -4.54
N GLY A 65 3.54 -20.33 -4.93
CA GLY A 65 4.26 -19.19 -4.38
C GLY A 65 3.78 -17.87 -4.99
N GLN A 66 3.88 -16.78 -4.22
CA GLN A 66 3.54 -15.43 -4.68
C GLN A 66 4.56 -14.40 -4.21
N THR A 67 4.57 -13.24 -4.86
CA THR A 67 5.42 -12.10 -4.50
C THR A 67 4.60 -10.83 -4.47
N ILE A 68 5.05 -9.85 -3.65
CA ILE A 68 4.46 -8.52 -3.58
C ILE A 68 5.31 -7.56 -4.42
N SER A 69 4.66 -6.72 -5.23
CA SER A 69 5.23 -5.56 -5.86
C SER A 69 4.73 -4.31 -5.14
N PHE A 70 5.60 -3.68 -4.36
CA PHE A 70 5.37 -2.43 -3.64
C PHE A 70 6.49 -1.48 -3.99
N ALA A 71 6.18 -0.35 -4.63
CA ALA A 71 7.17 0.63 -5.05
C ALA A 71 7.67 1.45 -3.86
N ALA A 72 8.93 1.88 -3.92
CA ALA A 72 9.49 2.82 -2.95
C ALA A 72 8.69 4.13 -2.94
N LEU A 73 8.42 4.65 -1.75
CA LEU A 73 7.69 5.89 -1.56
C LEU A 73 8.64 7.09 -1.62
N PRO A 74 8.29 8.17 -2.33
CA PRO A 74 9.07 9.40 -2.30
C PRO A 74 8.94 10.09 -0.96
N ASN A 75 9.93 10.93 -0.61
CA ASN A 75 9.83 11.82 0.54
C ASN A 75 8.59 12.72 0.39
N ALA A 76 7.92 13.00 1.48
CA ALA A 76 6.68 13.76 1.49
C ALA A 76 6.68 14.81 2.61
N SER A 77 6.02 15.93 2.35
CA SER A 77 5.75 16.95 3.39
C SER A 77 4.56 16.52 4.25
N LEU A 78 4.54 16.95 5.52
CA LEU A 78 3.37 16.79 6.40
C LEU A 78 2.07 17.32 5.77
N SER A 79 2.16 18.36 4.96
CA SER A 79 0.98 18.93 4.26
C SER A 79 0.45 18.07 3.12
N ALA A 80 1.19 17.04 2.70
CA ALA A 80 0.73 16.08 1.67
C ALA A 80 -0.18 14.99 2.23
N SER A 81 -0.33 14.91 3.56
CA SER A 81 -1.22 13.92 4.22
C SER A 81 -2.70 14.21 3.93
N PRO A 82 -3.53 13.18 3.69
CA PRO A 82 -3.19 11.77 3.61
C PRO A 82 -2.65 11.35 2.23
N LEU A 83 -1.86 10.26 2.21
CA LEU A 83 -1.35 9.62 0.99
C LEU A 83 -2.05 8.28 0.76
N THR A 84 -2.09 7.81 -0.49
CA THR A 84 -2.64 6.50 -0.84
C THR A 84 -1.52 5.51 -1.14
N LEU A 85 -1.55 4.35 -0.47
CA LEU A 85 -0.64 3.24 -0.70
C LEU A 85 -1.21 2.30 -1.77
N THR A 86 -0.33 1.84 -2.66
CA THR A 86 -0.67 0.87 -3.70
C THR A 86 0.39 -0.21 -3.78
N ALA A 87 -0.04 -1.46 -3.83
CA ALA A 87 0.81 -2.62 -4.09
C ALA A 87 -0.02 -3.72 -4.74
N THR A 88 0.65 -4.65 -5.39
CA THR A 88 0.01 -5.82 -6.02
C THR A 88 0.72 -7.10 -5.59
N ALA A 89 -0.03 -8.19 -5.48
CA ALA A 89 0.51 -9.54 -5.35
C ALA A 89 0.35 -10.29 -6.68
N THR A 90 1.30 -11.16 -7.02
CA THR A 90 1.22 -11.97 -8.25
C THR A 90 0.04 -12.93 -8.24
N SER A 91 -0.50 -13.26 -7.07
CA SER A 91 -1.73 -14.03 -6.90
C SER A 91 -3.01 -13.25 -7.22
N GLY A 92 -2.97 -11.92 -7.29
CA GLY A 92 -4.14 -11.05 -7.35
C GLY A 92 -4.84 -10.82 -6.00
N LEU A 93 -4.34 -11.43 -4.91
CA LEU A 93 -4.88 -11.24 -3.56
C LEU A 93 -4.55 -9.84 -3.03
N THR A 94 -5.43 -9.31 -2.18
CA THR A 94 -5.29 -7.97 -1.60
C THR A 94 -4.07 -7.89 -0.68
N VAL A 95 -3.21 -6.90 -0.91
CA VAL A 95 -2.05 -6.59 -0.06
C VAL A 95 -2.49 -5.73 1.12
N ALA A 96 -2.04 -6.07 2.32
CA ALA A 96 -2.24 -5.30 3.53
C ALA A 96 -1.03 -4.41 3.81
N PHE A 97 -1.25 -3.25 4.46
CA PHE A 97 -0.20 -2.31 4.84
C PHE A 97 -0.20 -2.03 6.33
N ALA A 98 0.99 -1.89 6.89
CA ALA A 98 1.18 -1.49 8.29
C ALA A 98 2.34 -0.50 8.40
N SER A 99 2.24 0.47 9.33
CA SER A 99 3.36 1.32 9.73
C SER A 99 4.10 0.69 10.89
N THR A 100 5.43 0.64 10.80
CA THR A 100 6.31 0.26 11.91
C THR A 100 6.82 1.47 12.70
N THR A 101 6.49 2.70 12.27
CA THR A 101 6.85 3.98 12.89
C THR A 101 5.60 4.80 13.22
N THR A 102 4.73 4.27 14.07
CA THR A 102 3.38 4.79 14.34
C THR A 102 3.35 6.19 14.97
N SER A 103 4.46 6.66 15.54
CA SER A 103 4.60 8.05 16.00
C SER A 103 4.77 9.05 14.84
N VAL A 104 5.29 8.60 13.70
CA VAL A 104 5.55 9.46 12.52
C VAL A 104 4.42 9.33 11.51
N CYS A 105 3.91 8.13 11.30
CA CYS A 105 2.86 7.86 10.31
C CYS A 105 1.99 6.66 10.71
N THR A 106 0.72 6.66 10.37
CA THR A 106 -0.23 5.57 10.61
C THR A 106 -0.90 5.14 9.32
N VAL A 107 -1.34 3.87 9.26
CA VAL A 107 -2.02 3.29 8.11
C VAL A 107 -3.40 2.78 8.53
N SER A 108 -4.41 3.05 7.71
CA SER A 108 -5.75 2.46 7.81
C SER A 108 -6.20 2.03 6.40
N GLY A 109 -6.27 0.72 6.17
CA GLY A 109 -6.47 0.18 4.82
C GLY A 109 -5.34 0.60 3.88
N THR A 110 -5.65 1.38 2.86
CA THR A 110 -4.67 1.95 1.93
C THR A 110 -4.34 3.43 2.22
N THR A 111 -4.93 4.01 3.26
CA THR A 111 -4.72 5.42 3.62
C THR A 111 -3.55 5.55 4.59
N LEU A 112 -2.54 6.29 4.19
CA LEU A 112 -1.37 6.64 5.00
C LEU A 112 -1.53 8.08 5.52
N THR A 113 -1.57 8.23 6.84
CA THR A 113 -1.64 9.53 7.52
C THR A 113 -0.27 9.88 8.11
N LEU A 114 0.26 11.05 7.75
CA LEU A 114 1.50 11.58 8.29
C LEU A 114 1.19 12.38 9.55
N LEU A 115 1.90 12.13 10.65
CA LEU A 115 1.67 12.72 11.96
C LEU A 115 2.78 13.68 12.38
N GLN A 116 4.04 13.32 12.11
CA GLN A 116 5.23 14.07 12.49
C GLN A 116 6.32 13.95 11.42
N THR A 117 7.28 14.88 11.49
CA THR A 117 8.51 14.78 10.69
C THR A 117 9.38 13.63 11.17
N GLY A 118 10.10 13.00 10.25
CA GLY A 118 10.98 11.87 10.57
C GLY A 118 10.91 10.77 9.53
N SER A 119 11.43 9.60 9.85
CA SER A 119 11.39 8.42 8.97
C SER A 119 10.08 7.68 9.16
N CYS A 120 9.27 7.57 8.09
CA CYS A 120 8.07 6.73 8.03
C CYS A 120 8.42 5.42 7.32
N SER A 121 8.18 4.29 7.98
CA SER A 121 8.44 2.96 7.45
C SER A 121 7.14 2.17 7.31
N ILE A 122 6.87 1.68 6.10
CA ILE A 122 5.66 0.95 5.72
C ILE A 122 6.04 -0.45 5.27
N THR A 123 5.33 -1.44 5.79
CA THR A 123 5.44 -2.84 5.39
C THR A 123 4.17 -3.24 4.64
N ALA A 124 4.34 -3.83 3.46
CA ALA A 124 3.31 -4.47 2.68
C ALA A 124 3.39 -5.98 2.90
N SER A 125 2.28 -6.63 3.24
CA SER A 125 2.18 -8.07 3.54
C SER A 125 1.00 -8.72 2.82
N GLN A 126 1.11 -10.03 2.56
CA GLN A 126 0.04 -10.84 1.98
C GLN A 126 0.12 -12.26 2.55
N ALA A 127 -0.91 -12.66 3.31
CA ALA A 127 -0.91 -13.89 4.11
C ALA A 127 -1.14 -15.17 3.28
N GLY A 128 -1.51 -15.04 2.00
CA GLY A 128 -1.95 -16.18 1.18
C GLY A 128 -3.38 -16.62 1.46
N ASP A 129 -3.75 -17.72 0.86
CA ASP A 129 -5.02 -18.41 1.05
C ASP A 129 -4.84 -19.94 0.85
N THR A 130 -5.90 -20.67 0.58
CA THR A 130 -5.81 -22.14 0.32
C THR A 130 -4.97 -22.49 -0.90
N ASN A 131 -4.88 -21.60 -1.90
CA ASN A 131 -4.21 -21.81 -3.16
C ASN A 131 -2.82 -21.17 -3.25
N TRP A 132 -2.53 -20.19 -2.39
CA TRP A 132 -1.31 -19.41 -2.40
C TRP A 132 -0.65 -19.37 -1.02
N THR A 133 0.65 -19.63 -0.95
CA THR A 133 1.42 -19.42 0.27
C THR A 133 1.56 -17.92 0.58
N ALA A 134 1.85 -17.58 1.84
CA ALA A 134 2.16 -16.20 2.21
C ALA A 134 3.33 -15.66 1.36
N ALA A 135 3.24 -14.40 0.95
CA ALA A 135 4.36 -13.70 0.32
C ALA A 135 5.38 -13.25 1.37
N SER A 136 6.63 -13.08 0.96
CA SER A 136 7.59 -12.32 1.77
C SER A 136 7.16 -10.86 1.85
N ASP A 137 7.23 -10.27 3.04
CA ASP A 137 6.93 -8.87 3.27
C ASP A 137 7.88 -7.96 2.49
N VAL A 138 7.36 -6.82 2.00
CA VAL A 138 8.16 -5.77 1.37
C VAL A 138 8.02 -4.50 2.19
N SER A 139 9.16 -3.95 2.65
CA SER A 139 9.20 -2.74 3.46
C SER A 139 9.96 -1.62 2.76
N HIS A 140 9.39 -0.41 2.83
CA HIS A 140 10.03 0.82 2.37
C HIS A 140 9.91 1.91 3.42
N SER A 141 10.96 2.74 3.49
CA SER A 141 10.98 3.93 4.34
C SER A 141 11.21 5.17 3.50
N PHE A 142 10.59 6.27 3.92
CA PHE A 142 10.78 7.60 3.33
C PHE A 142 10.81 8.66 4.42
N THR A 143 11.32 9.85 4.09
CA THR A 143 11.39 10.96 5.03
C THR A 143 10.15 11.83 4.93
N VAL A 144 9.51 12.07 6.09
CA VAL A 144 8.47 13.08 6.25
C VAL A 144 9.13 14.40 6.61
N THR A 145 9.01 15.39 5.73
CA THR A 145 9.57 16.72 5.91
C THR A 145 8.53 17.69 6.49
N PRO A 146 8.95 18.81 7.12
CA PRO A 146 8.02 19.85 7.53
C PRO A 146 7.19 20.38 6.35
N ALA A 147 5.99 20.88 6.63
CA ALA A 147 5.26 21.69 5.67
C ALA A 147 6.07 22.97 5.36
N ASN A 148 5.87 23.55 4.19
CA ASN A 148 6.52 24.81 3.84
C ASN A 148 6.17 25.90 4.87
N LEU A 149 7.18 26.64 5.32
CA LEU A 149 6.97 27.79 6.21
C LEU A 149 6.25 28.90 5.44
N VAL A 150 5.15 29.35 5.98
CA VAL A 150 4.35 30.45 5.43
C VAL A 150 4.16 31.50 6.52
N LEU A 151 4.44 32.74 6.18
CA LEU A 151 4.07 33.89 6.99
C LEU A 151 2.82 34.52 6.37
N ALA A 152 1.74 34.66 7.17
CA ALA A 152 0.54 35.33 6.70
C ALA A 152 0.86 36.81 6.44
N THR A 153 0.42 37.33 5.28
CA THR A 153 0.62 38.73 4.93
C THR A 153 -0.32 39.58 5.78
N GLY A 154 0.26 40.50 6.56
CA GLY A 154 -0.45 41.56 7.27
C GLY A 154 -0.18 42.90 6.58
N SER A 155 -1.19 43.72 6.43
CA SER A 155 -1.01 45.11 6.02
C SER A 155 -1.78 46.01 7.00
N ALA A 156 -1.16 47.09 7.39
CA ALA A 156 -1.82 48.11 8.19
C ALA A 156 -1.95 49.38 7.36
N SER A 157 -3.08 50.01 7.43
CA SER A 157 -3.33 51.32 6.82
C SER A 157 -4.11 52.23 7.80
N GLY A 158 -3.94 53.51 7.67
CA GLY A 158 -4.68 54.49 8.47
C GLY A 158 -4.24 54.56 9.94
N LEU A 159 -2.95 54.30 10.23
CA LEU A 159 -2.39 54.48 11.56
C LEU A 159 -2.42 55.95 11.95
N ILE A 160 -2.84 56.24 13.17
CA ILE A 160 -2.96 57.60 13.73
C ILE A 160 -1.81 57.83 14.71
N VAL A 161 -1.13 58.97 14.60
CA VAL A 161 -0.09 59.41 15.58
C VAL A 161 -0.67 59.40 16.99
N GLY A 162 0.00 58.73 17.92
CA GLY A 162 -0.45 58.56 19.31
C GLY A 162 -1.54 57.48 19.51
N GLY A 163 -2.10 56.94 18.45
CA GLY A 163 -3.07 55.82 18.52
C GLY A 163 -2.39 54.48 18.83
N SER A 164 -3.08 53.59 19.53
CA SER A 164 -2.56 52.27 19.79
C SER A 164 -2.65 51.37 18.51
N TYR A 165 -1.61 50.63 18.23
CA TYR A 165 -1.52 49.68 17.14
C TYR A 165 -1.11 48.32 17.64
N SER A 166 -1.70 47.26 17.11
CA SER A 166 -1.29 45.88 17.34
C SER A 166 -1.70 45.02 16.14
N GLN A 167 -0.71 44.41 15.50
CA GLN A 167 -0.90 43.51 14.39
C GLN A 167 -0.11 42.21 14.64
N ALA A 168 -0.80 41.12 14.81
CA ALA A 168 -0.17 39.81 14.89
C ALA A 168 0.21 39.31 13.49
N ASN A 169 1.44 38.84 13.35
CA ASN A 169 1.90 38.10 12.19
C ASN A 169 1.93 36.62 12.57
N THR A 170 1.21 35.76 11.81
CA THR A 170 1.11 34.36 12.12
C THR A 170 1.90 33.54 11.09
N ALA A 171 2.81 32.70 11.59
CA ALA A 171 3.50 31.72 10.78
C ALA A 171 2.79 30.35 10.85
N SER A 172 2.87 29.61 9.77
CA SER A 172 2.39 28.22 9.70
C SER A 172 3.36 27.39 8.88
N GLY A 173 3.32 26.04 9.06
CA GLY A 173 4.31 25.16 8.46
C GLY A 173 5.67 25.24 9.15
N GLY A 174 6.74 24.79 8.47
CA GLY A 174 8.08 24.74 9.05
C GLY A 174 8.15 23.91 10.34
N LEU A 175 9.08 24.28 11.22
CA LEU A 175 9.26 23.70 12.56
C LEU A 175 9.13 24.81 13.62
N THR A 176 8.44 24.52 14.70
CA THR A 176 8.37 25.40 15.89
C THR A 176 9.56 25.16 16.82
N PRO A 177 9.96 26.19 17.66
CA PRO A 177 9.39 27.52 17.76
C PRO A 177 9.80 28.42 16.59
N TYR A 178 8.93 29.38 16.23
CA TYR A 178 9.25 30.41 15.23
C TYR A 178 10.01 31.56 15.86
N THR A 179 10.92 32.17 15.07
CA THR A 179 11.56 33.42 15.40
C THR A 179 11.22 34.45 14.34
N TYR A 180 10.91 35.67 14.76
CA TYR A 180 10.51 36.76 13.88
C TYR A 180 11.56 37.87 13.90
N SER A 181 11.91 38.39 12.73
CA SER A 181 12.83 39.51 12.59
C SER A 181 12.44 40.38 11.41
N LEU A 182 12.76 41.67 11.49
CA LEU A 182 12.65 42.59 10.36
C LEU A 182 13.80 42.27 9.38
N ASN A 183 13.47 41.93 8.14
CA ASN A 183 14.47 41.59 7.12
C ASN A 183 14.97 42.85 6.37
N ALA A 184 14.11 43.85 6.16
CA ALA A 184 14.43 45.07 5.47
C ALA A 184 13.47 46.21 5.88
N GLY A 185 13.86 47.47 5.67
CA GLY A 185 13.08 48.63 6.06
C GLY A 185 13.26 49.02 7.54
N ALA A 186 12.30 49.77 8.06
CA ALA A 186 12.27 50.17 9.46
C ALA A 186 10.83 50.15 9.97
N PHE A 187 10.66 49.93 11.26
CA PHE A 187 9.36 50.09 11.89
C PHE A 187 8.99 51.55 11.93
N VAL A 188 7.70 51.87 11.89
CA VAL A 188 7.19 53.18 12.18
C VAL A 188 7.67 53.56 13.58
N PRO A 189 8.27 54.77 13.78
CA PRO A 189 8.72 55.21 15.10
C PRO A 189 7.62 55.09 16.14
N GLY A 190 7.95 54.48 17.28
CA GLY A 190 6.99 54.15 18.33
C GLY A 190 6.34 52.76 18.23
N THR A 191 6.72 51.94 17.23
CA THR A 191 6.29 50.55 17.14
C THR A 191 7.48 49.58 17.21
N THR A 192 7.23 48.34 17.68
CA THR A 192 8.24 47.30 17.85
C THR A 192 7.68 45.94 17.46
N LEU A 193 8.56 45.00 17.09
CA LEU A 193 8.24 43.61 16.84
C LEU A 193 8.49 42.80 18.11
N GLY A 194 7.46 42.13 18.61
CA GLY A 194 7.56 41.14 19.67
C GLY A 194 8.13 39.81 19.21
N SER A 195 8.61 39.01 20.13
CA SER A 195 9.11 37.65 19.86
C SER A 195 8.02 36.67 19.38
N ASP A 196 6.76 37.00 19.61
CA ASP A 196 5.57 36.29 19.15
C ASP A 196 5.14 36.67 17.72
N GLY A 197 5.87 37.58 17.06
CA GLY A 197 5.53 38.07 15.72
C GLY A 197 4.58 39.28 15.73
N THR A 198 4.13 39.76 16.88
CA THR A 198 3.24 40.93 16.97
C THR A 198 4.01 42.21 16.76
N VAL A 199 3.60 43.03 15.80
CA VAL A 199 4.05 44.44 15.69
C VAL A 199 3.06 45.31 16.45
N SER A 200 3.54 46.00 17.48
CA SER A 200 2.68 46.83 18.35
C SER A 200 3.36 48.09 18.81
N GLY A 201 2.59 49.04 19.28
CA GLY A 201 3.04 50.33 19.84
C GLY A 201 2.12 51.49 19.49
N SER A 202 2.62 52.70 19.68
CA SER A 202 1.91 53.92 19.28
C SER A 202 2.80 54.74 18.34
N PRO A 203 2.42 54.91 17.06
CA PRO A 203 3.17 55.71 16.10
C PRO A 203 3.40 57.14 16.64
N THR A 204 4.65 57.61 16.56
CA THR A 204 5.02 58.95 17.09
C THR A 204 5.19 59.99 15.98
N VAL A 205 5.21 59.56 14.71
CA VAL A 205 5.33 60.47 13.55
C VAL A 205 4.37 60.01 12.44
N ALA A 206 3.89 60.95 11.65
CA ALA A 206 3.17 60.66 10.42
C ALA A 206 4.17 60.17 9.36
N GLY A 207 3.79 59.10 8.61
CA GLY A 207 4.57 58.56 7.51
C GLY A 207 4.12 59.08 6.13
#